data_12e35ec46accd5cae39d0643ceeb613a
#
_entry.id   12e35ec46accd5cae39d0643ceeb613a
#
_cell.length_a   1.000
_cell.length_b   1.000
_cell.length_c   1.000
_cell.angle_alpha   90.00
_cell.angle_beta   90.00
_cell.angle_gamma   90.00
#
_symmetry.space_group_name_H-M   'P 1'
#
loop_
_entity.id
_entity.type
_entity.pdbx_description
1 polymer ?
#
loop_
_entity_poly.entity_id
_entity_poly.type
_entity_poly.pdbx_seq_one_letter_code
_entity_poly.pdbx_strand_id
1 'polypeptide(L)'
;MKYSLKTIVTLFLLCGLLGCATANVYYPGKHSPELSAAQQQVKKQKYWEKVNRLEWELIALGPAVDPIEARRVAETAIRESAILAEEYQLVRPAVAHNLLIAVGAKRRGLCYQWTEDLMKRLKALELKSFQLYWAVAYRGSNLREHNCVVITASGQPFSKGILLDPWRNSGNLYWTPVVKDGYPWEILSPAQW
;
A
#
# COMPACT_ATOMS: atom_id res chain seq x y z
N MET A 1 8.56 23.05 35.07
CA MET A 1 8.17 24.28 34.36
C MET A 1 6.98 23.95 33.47
N LYS A 2 5.82 24.52 33.78
CA LYS A 2 4.58 24.28 33.00
C LYS A 2 4.47 25.35 31.93
N TYR A 3 4.69 24.99 30.68
CA TYR A 3 4.42 25.92 29.57
C TYR A 3 2.92 26.00 29.33
N SER A 4 2.40 27.25 29.25
CA SER A 4 0.99 27.50 29.04
C SER A 4 0.55 27.07 27.62
N LEU A 5 -0.62 26.45 27.50
CA LEU A 5 -1.23 26.00 26.24
C LEU A 5 -1.30 27.12 25.17
N LYS A 6 -1.35 28.39 25.59
CA LYS A 6 -1.35 29.57 24.70
C LYS A 6 -0.02 29.78 23.98
N THR A 7 1.11 29.38 24.56
CA THR A 7 2.46 29.55 23.98
C THR A 7 2.71 28.52 22.86
N ILE A 8 2.10 27.34 22.94
CA ILE A 8 2.22 26.29 21.93
C ILE A 8 1.44 26.64 20.67
N VAL A 9 0.27 27.28 20.80
CA VAL A 9 -0.56 27.69 19.65
C VAL A 9 0.11 28.81 18.83
N THR A 10 0.85 29.70 19.50
CA THR A 10 1.51 30.84 18.80
C THR A 10 2.76 30.38 18.02
N LEU A 11 3.43 29.31 18.43
CA LEU A 11 4.61 28.80 17.71
C LEU A 11 4.25 28.06 16.42
N PHE A 12 3.02 27.50 16.31
CA PHE A 12 2.54 26.86 15.09
C PHE A 12 2.05 27.82 14.01
N LEU A 13 1.74 29.06 14.38
CA LEU A 13 1.26 30.10 13.44
C LEU A 13 2.39 30.85 12.72
N LEU A 14 3.65 30.78 13.19
CA LEU A 14 4.77 31.48 12.55
C LEU A 14 5.57 30.66 11.53
N CYS A 15 5.36 29.34 11.44
CA CYS A 15 6.00 28.50 10.41
C CYS A 15 5.22 28.38 9.09
N GLY A 16 4.12 29.10 8.95
CA GLY A 16 3.20 28.97 7.81
C GLY A 16 3.49 29.87 6.59
N LEU A 17 4.59 30.63 6.55
CA LEU A 17 4.77 31.66 5.50
C LEU A 17 5.98 31.49 4.56
N LEU A 18 6.65 30.36 4.54
CA LEU A 18 7.74 30.13 3.57
C LEU A 18 7.67 28.68 3.03
N GLY A 19 6.95 28.51 1.94
CA GLY A 19 6.97 27.25 1.18
C GLY A 19 5.77 27.14 0.25
N CYS A 20 5.81 27.76 -0.93
CA CYS A 20 4.91 27.42 -2.04
C CYS A 20 5.21 26.01 -2.53
N ALA A 21 4.72 24.99 -1.83
CA ALA A 21 4.48 23.68 -2.38
C ALA A 21 2.99 23.61 -2.70
N THR A 22 2.61 23.64 -3.97
CA THR A 22 1.24 23.41 -4.42
C THR A 22 0.85 21.99 -4.07
N ALA A 23 0.42 21.77 -2.83
CA ALA A 23 -0.29 20.57 -2.46
C ALA A 23 -1.62 20.61 -3.21
N ASN A 24 -1.82 19.73 -4.19
CA ASN A 24 -3.13 19.47 -4.78
C ASN A 24 -4.05 18.89 -3.71
N VAL A 25 -4.69 19.80 -2.95
CA VAL A 25 -5.76 19.43 -2.01
C VAL A 25 -6.98 19.07 -2.87
N TYR A 26 -7.35 17.80 -2.88
CA TYR A 26 -8.58 17.34 -3.52
C TYR A 26 -9.78 17.88 -2.73
N TYR A 27 -10.47 18.85 -3.29
CA TYR A 27 -11.78 19.29 -2.80
C TYR A 27 -12.87 18.44 -3.46
N PRO A 28 -13.71 17.71 -2.71
CA PRO A 28 -14.87 17.03 -3.29
C PRO A 28 -15.82 18.13 -3.85
N GLY A 29 -16.04 18.11 -5.17
CA GLY A 29 -16.92 19.06 -5.86
C GLY A 29 -16.29 19.86 -7.00
N LYS A 30 -14.97 19.84 -7.19
CA LYS A 30 -14.34 20.32 -8.42
C LYS A 30 -14.15 19.17 -9.39
N HIS A 31 -14.73 19.26 -10.56
CA HIS A 31 -14.41 18.38 -11.69
C HIS A 31 -12.89 18.35 -11.84
N SER A 32 -12.28 17.18 -11.60
CA SER A 32 -10.90 16.97 -11.99
C SER A 32 -10.83 17.21 -13.49
N PRO A 33 -9.92 18.03 -14.00
CA PRO A 33 -9.82 18.26 -15.44
C PRO A 33 -9.66 16.91 -16.12
N GLU A 34 -10.48 16.66 -17.14
CA GLU A 34 -10.41 15.42 -17.90
C GLU A 34 -9.03 15.34 -18.53
N LEU A 35 -8.34 14.22 -18.29
CA LEU A 35 -6.98 14.01 -18.81
C LEU A 35 -7.00 14.04 -20.32
N SER A 36 -6.08 14.76 -20.95
CA SER A 36 -5.93 14.71 -22.41
C SER A 36 -5.63 13.28 -22.87
N ALA A 37 -5.92 12.96 -24.13
CA ALA A 37 -5.63 11.65 -24.71
C ALA A 37 -4.15 11.24 -24.53
N ALA A 38 -3.22 12.17 -24.67
CA ALA A 38 -1.82 11.94 -24.43
C ALA A 38 -1.51 11.57 -22.97
N GLN A 39 -2.12 12.28 -22.00
CA GLN A 39 -1.96 11.98 -20.57
C GLN A 39 -2.57 10.63 -20.19
N GLN A 40 -3.72 10.28 -20.77
CA GLN A 40 -4.34 8.96 -20.60
C GLN A 40 -3.44 7.86 -21.16
N GLN A 41 -2.84 8.06 -22.34
CA GLN A 41 -1.91 7.10 -22.93
C GLN A 41 -0.66 6.89 -22.06
N VAL A 42 -0.05 7.96 -21.57
CA VAL A 42 1.10 7.88 -20.64
C VAL A 42 0.72 7.16 -19.35
N LYS A 43 -0.46 7.43 -18.78
CA LYS A 43 -0.96 6.73 -17.56
C LYS A 43 -1.12 5.25 -17.83
N LYS A 44 -1.70 4.88 -18.98
CA LYS A 44 -1.89 3.48 -19.40
C LYS A 44 -0.55 2.77 -19.60
N GLN A 45 0.40 3.41 -20.26
CA GLN A 45 1.75 2.86 -20.46
C GLN A 45 2.44 2.60 -19.12
N LYS A 46 2.48 3.57 -18.20
CA LYS A 46 3.07 3.40 -16.86
C LYS A 46 2.42 2.30 -16.05
N TYR A 47 1.10 2.11 -16.20
CA TYR A 47 0.39 1.01 -15.55
C TYR A 47 0.91 -0.34 -16.06
N TRP A 48 1.00 -0.53 -17.38
CA TRP A 48 1.46 -1.78 -17.96
C TRP A 48 2.96 -2.05 -17.71
N GLU A 49 3.79 -1.02 -17.67
CA GLU A 49 5.20 -1.15 -17.29
C GLU A 49 5.34 -1.72 -15.86
N LYS A 50 4.52 -1.24 -14.93
CA LYS A 50 4.51 -1.76 -13.55
C LYS A 50 4.01 -3.20 -13.50
N VAL A 51 2.90 -3.51 -14.19
CA VAL A 51 2.35 -4.86 -14.26
C VAL A 51 3.39 -5.82 -14.80
N ASN A 52 4.00 -5.51 -15.94
CA ASN A 52 5.00 -6.36 -16.55
C ASN A 52 6.21 -6.58 -15.62
N ARG A 53 6.68 -5.52 -14.94
CA ARG A 53 7.81 -5.66 -14.01
C ARG A 53 7.47 -6.59 -12.85
N LEU A 54 6.31 -6.42 -12.19
CA LEU A 54 5.90 -7.29 -11.09
C LEU A 54 5.68 -8.73 -11.57
N GLU A 55 5.06 -8.92 -12.74
CA GLU A 55 4.89 -10.24 -13.35
C GLU A 55 6.23 -10.97 -13.52
N TRP A 56 7.24 -10.31 -14.09
CA TRP A 56 8.57 -10.90 -14.26
C TRP A 56 9.22 -11.26 -12.92
N GLU A 57 9.10 -10.39 -11.91
CA GLU A 57 9.63 -10.66 -10.58
C GLU A 57 8.90 -11.85 -9.92
N LEU A 58 7.59 -12.00 -10.14
CA LEU A 58 6.79 -13.13 -9.66
C LEU A 58 7.19 -14.45 -10.35
N ILE A 59 7.38 -14.44 -11.67
CA ILE A 59 7.85 -15.60 -12.44
C ILE A 59 9.22 -16.07 -11.92
N ALA A 60 10.09 -15.11 -11.58
CA ALA A 60 11.42 -15.39 -11.06
C ALA A 60 11.45 -16.04 -9.66
N LEU A 61 10.31 -16.13 -8.94
CA LEU A 61 10.24 -16.80 -7.65
C LEU A 61 10.46 -18.32 -7.73
N GLY A 62 10.26 -18.94 -8.89
CA GLY A 62 10.56 -20.34 -9.06
C GLY A 62 10.08 -20.93 -10.39
N PRO A 63 10.67 -22.06 -10.81
CA PRO A 63 10.35 -22.67 -12.12
C PRO A 63 8.95 -23.28 -12.19
N ALA A 64 8.28 -23.49 -11.05
CA ALA A 64 6.92 -24.03 -10.98
C ALA A 64 5.85 -22.94 -11.00
N VAL A 65 6.23 -21.65 -11.10
CA VAL A 65 5.28 -20.55 -11.19
C VAL A 65 4.59 -20.56 -12.55
N ASP A 66 3.25 -20.55 -12.53
CA ASP A 66 2.45 -20.37 -13.73
C ASP A 66 2.48 -18.89 -14.18
N PRO A 67 2.99 -18.56 -15.39
CA PRO A 67 3.03 -17.19 -15.88
C PRO A 67 1.64 -16.53 -15.97
N ILE A 68 0.58 -17.29 -16.22
CA ILE A 68 -0.79 -16.77 -16.26
C ILE A 68 -1.22 -16.33 -14.86
N GLU A 69 -0.92 -17.12 -13.84
CA GLU A 69 -1.19 -16.71 -12.46
C GLU A 69 -0.34 -15.51 -12.06
N ALA A 70 0.95 -15.47 -12.42
CA ALA A 70 1.82 -14.34 -12.16
C ALA A 70 1.26 -13.04 -12.75
N ARG A 71 0.79 -13.08 -13.99
CA ARG A 71 0.12 -11.97 -14.66
C ARG A 71 -1.13 -11.52 -13.89
N ARG A 72 -2.02 -12.46 -13.54
CA ARG A 72 -3.24 -12.18 -12.78
C ARG A 72 -2.95 -11.56 -11.43
N VAL A 73 -1.93 -12.04 -10.72
CA VAL A 73 -1.48 -11.46 -9.44
C VAL A 73 -1.00 -10.04 -9.63
N ALA A 74 -0.10 -9.79 -10.61
CA ALA A 74 0.46 -8.47 -10.87
C ALA A 74 -0.62 -7.43 -11.21
N GLU A 75 -1.53 -7.77 -12.13
CA GLU A 75 -2.64 -6.90 -12.49
C GLU A 75 -3.57 -6.63 -11.31
N THR A 76 -3.94 -7.67 -10.55
CA THR A 76 -4.83 -7.55 -9.40
C THR A 76 -4.17 -6.69 -8.32
N ALA A 77 -2.93 -7.00 -7.91
CA ALA A 77 -2.28 -6.28 -6.84
C ALA A 77 -2.13 -4.77 -7.15
N ILE A 78 -1.73 -4.43 -8.38
CA ILE A 78 -1.52 -3.03 -8.78
C ILE A 78 -2.86 -2.29 -8.92
N ARG A 79 -3.84 -2.90 -9.61
CA ARG A 79 -5.16 -2.31 -9.80
C ARG A 79 -5.90 -2.10 -8.49
N GLU A 80 -5.97 -3.15 -7.68
CA GLU A 80 -6.74 -3.14 -6.43
C GLU A 80 -6.13 -2.19 -5.40
N SER A 81 -4.80 -2.04 -5.38
CA SER A 81 -4.16 -1.01 -4.54
C SER A 81 -4.65 0.40 -4.87
N ALA A 82 -4.82 0.72 -6.14
CA ALA A 82 -5.35 2.02 -6.56
C ALA A 82 -6.84 2.16 -6.24
N ILE A 83 -7.64 1.11 -6.46
CA ILE A 83 -9.08 1.08 -6.14
C ILE A 83 -9.30 1.26 -4.64
N LEU A 84 -8.53 0.57 -3.79
CA LEU A 84 -8.62 0.70 -2.33
C LEU A 84 -8.32 2.13 -1.87
N ALA A 85 -7.38 2.84 -2.51
CA ALA A 85 -7.13 4.24 -2.21
C ALA A 85 -8.36 5.13 -2.48
N GLU A 86 -9.09 4.82 -3.54
CA GLU A 86 -10.35 5.52 -3.88
C GLU A 86 -11.47 5.14 -2.90
N GLU A 87 -11.66 3.86 -2.63
CA GLU A 87 -12.68 3.34 -1.67
C GLU A 87 -12.50 3.94 -0.27
N TYR A 88 -11.25 4.09 0.20
CA TYR A 88 -10.95 4.72 1.48
C TYR A 88 -11.03 6.24 1.43
N GLN A 89 -11.22 6.82 0.24
CA GLN A 89 -11.12 8.28 0.04
C GLN A 89 -9.82 8.81 0.66
N LEU A 90 -8.70 8.18 0.26
CA LEU A 90 -7.42 8.34 0.91
C LEU A 90 -6.92 9.79 0.89
N VAL A 91 -6.57 10.32 2.05
CA VAL A 91 -5.80 11.56 2.20
C VAL A 91 -4.32 11.19 2.20
N ARG A 92 -3.54 11.78 1.30
CA ARG A 92 -2.11 11.49 1.16
C ARG A 92 -1.26 12.43 2.02
N PRO A 93 -0.15 11.95 2.59
CA PRO A 93 0.32 10.56 2.60
C PRO A 93 -0.52 9.66 3.53
N ALA A 94 -0.38 8.33 3.42
CA ALA A 94 -1.16 7.37 4.21
C ALA A 94 -1.04 7.59 5.73
N VAL A 95 0.11 8.07 6.21
CA VAL A 95 0.30 8.43 7.63
C VAL A 95 -0.63 9.56 8.06
N ALA A 96 -0.87 10.57 7.22
CA ALA A 96 -1.83 11.64 7.51
C ALA A 96 -3.26 11.08 7.55
N HIS A 97 -3.58 10.12 6.70
CA HIS A 97 -4.87 9.42 6.72
C HIS A 97 -5.10 8.66 8.03
N ASN A 98 -4.05 8.02 8.59
CA ASN A 98 -4.11 7.36 9.89
C ASN A 98 -4.54 8.31 11.02
N LEU A 99 -4.07 9.58 11.00
CA LEU A 99 -4.50 10.59 11.98
C LEU A 99 -6.00 10.89 11.85
N LEU A 100 -6.51 10.94 10.62
CA LEU A 100 -7.95 11.14 10.40
C LEU A 100 -8.79 9.98 10.89
N ILE A 101 -8.26 8.75 10.81
CA ILE A 101 -8.91 7.57 11.41
C ILE A 101 -8.88 7.68 12.94
N ALA A 102 -7.74 8.05 13.53
CA ALA A 102 -7.59 8.17 14.98
C ALA A 102 -8.55 9.21 15.61
N VAL A 103 -8.89 10.27 14.89
CA VAL A 103 -9.87 11.29 15.33
C VAL A 103 -11.31 11.02 14.86
N GLY A 104 -11.58 9.86 14.24
CA GLY A 104 -12.91 9.45 13.79
C GLY A 104 -13.40 10.11 12.50
N ALA A 105 -12.58 10.91 11.83
CA ALA A 105 -12.94 11.57 10.57
C ALA A 105 -12.91 10.62 9.36
N LYS A 106 -12.21 9.49 9.48
CA LYS A 106 -12.17 8.39 8.49
C LYS A 106 -12.39 7.06 9.19
N ARG A 107 -12.87 6.05 8.44
CA ARG A 107 -13.25 4.75 9.02
C ARG A 107 -12.26 3.64 8.72
N ARG A 108 -11.56 3.71 7.56
CA ARG A 108 -10.75 2.61 7.03
C ARG A 108 -9.52 3.15 6.29
N GLY A 109 -8.41 2.40 6.27
CA GLY A 109 -7.17 2.78 5.58
C GLY A 109 -5.91 2.60 6.42
N LEU A 110 -6.00 1.94 7.60
CA LEU A 110 -4.82 1.51 8.35
C LEU A 110 -4.10 0.37 7.61
N CYS A 111 -2.80 0.18 7.83
CA CYS A 111 -1.98 -0.80 7.10
C CYS A 111 -2.57 -2.22 7.13
N TYR A 112 -3.09 -2.68 8.27
CA TYR A 112 -3.72 -4.00 8.37
C TYR A 112 -4.99 -4.11 7.53
N GLN A 113 -5.77 -3.02 7.38
CA GLN A 113 -6.99 -3.00 6.56
C GLN A 113 -6.67 -3.09 5.08
N TRP A 114 -5.59 -2.42 4.65
CA TRP A 114 -5.07 -2.58 3.29
C TRP A 114 -4.62 -4.00 3.02
N THR A 115 -3.95 -4.62 3.99
CA THR A 115 -3.49 -6.01 3.89
C THR A 115 -4.67 -6.98 3.81
N GLU A 116 -5.70 -6.79 4.66
CA GLU A 116 -6.92 -7.59 4.67
C GLU A 116 -7.63 -7.54 3.31
N ASP A 117 -7.87 -6.33 2.80
CA ASP A 117 -8.62 -6.16 1.55
C ASP A 117 -7.84 -6.65 0.34
N LEU A 118 -6.52 -6.39 0.26
CA LEU A 118 -5.69 -6.93 -0.81
C LEU A 118 -5.60 -8.46 -0.74
N MET A 119 -5.42 -9.02 0.45
CA MET A 119 -5.38 -10.47 0.68
C MET A 119 -6.67 -11.14 0.19
N LYS A 120 -7.83 -10.57 0.52
CA LYS A 120 -9.13 -11.08 0.07
C LYS A 120 -9.22 -11.11 -1.46
N ARG A 121 -8.76 -10.06 -2.14
CA ARG A 121 -8.80 -9.96 -3.61
C ARG A 121 -7.83 -10.95 -4.27
N LEU A 122 -6.64 -11.14 -3.68
CA LEU A 122 -5.68 -12.13 -4.19
C LEU A 122 -6.12 -13.57 -3.93
N LYS A 123 -6.74 -13.86 -2.78
CA LYS A 123 -7.31 -15.20 -2.49
C LYS A 123 -8.41 -15.59 -3.48
N ALA A 124 -9.20 -14.61 -3.95
CA ALA A 124 -10.24 -14.86 -4.95
C ALA A 124 -9.69 -15.27 -6.34
N LEU A 125 -8.39 -15.18 -6.57
CA LEU A 125 -7.74 -15.68 -7.77
C LEU A 125 -7.57 -17.21 -7.78
N GLU A 126 -7.72 -17.89 -6.62
CA GLU A 126 -7.59 -19.34 -6.46
C GLU A 126 -6.25 -19.87 -7.01
N LEU A 127 -5.15 -19.22 -6.61
CA LEU A 127 -3.80 -19.47 -7.10
C LEU A 127 -3.32 -20.89 -6.70
N LYS A 128 -2.66 -21.59 -7.63
CA LYS A 128 -2.10 -22.93 -7.43
C LYS A 128 -0.58 -22.91 -7.34
N SER A 129 0.07 -22.04 -8.11
CA SER A 129 1.53 -21.93 -8.15
C SER A 129 2.10 -20.95 -7.12
N PHE A 130 1.24 -20.28 -6.34
CA PHE A 130 1.62 -19.31 -5.31
C PHE A 130 1.02 -19.63 -3.95
N GLN A 131 1.69 -19.14 -2.91
CA GLN A 131 1.20 -19.13 -1.54
C GLN A 131 1.20 -17.70 -1.01
N LEU A 132 0.12 -17.33 -0.31
CA LEU A 132 -0.08 -16.01 0.27
C LEU A 132 0.08 -16.06 1.78
N TYR A 133 0.78 -15.06 2.34
CA TYR A 133 0.98 -14.90 3.77
C TYR A 133 0.57 -13.49 4.18
N TRP A 134 -0.01 -13.38 5.36
CA TRP A 134 -0.10 -12.11 6.06
C TRP A 134 1.22 -11.91 6.80
N ALA A 135 1.91 -10.82 6.50
CA ALA A 135 3.16 -10.46 7.15
C ALA A 135 2.95 -9.28 8.08
N VAL A 136 3.58 -9.34 9.24
CA VAL A 136 3.62 -8.26 10.22
C VAL A 136 5.07 -7.95 10.59
N ALA A 137 5.36 -6.66 10.76
CA ALA A 137 6.64 -6.19 11.27
C ALA A 137 6.41 -5.36 12.53
N TYR A 138 7.35 -5.40 13.47
CA TYR A 138 7.28 -4.70 14.76
C TYR A 138 5.99 -4.98 15.53
N ARG A 139 5.55 -6.23 15.54
CA ARG A 139 4.31 -6.68 16.16
C ARG A 139 4.16 -6.18 17.59
N GLY A 140 2.97 -5.65 17.93
CA GLY A 140 2.64 -5.09 19.23
C GLY A 140 3.15 -3.68 19.48
N SER A 141 3.83 -3.06 18.52
CA SER A 141 4.26 -1.67 18.61
C SER A 141 3.16 -0.72 18.12
N ASN A 142 2.61 0.09 19.02
CA ASN A 142 1.52 1.03 18.70
C ASN A 142 1.84 2.01 17.55
N LEU A 143 3.11 2.31 17.30
CA LEU A 143 3.54 3.32 16.34
C LEU A 143 4.28 2.72 15.12
N ARG A 144 4.83 1.51 15.26
CA ARG A 144 5.72 0.92 14.26
C ARG A 144 5.17 -0.34 13.62
N GLU A 145 4.12 -0.94 14.23
CA GLU A 145 3.52 -2.14 13.63
C GLU A 145 3.07 -1.86 12.22
N HIS A 146 3.48 -2.72 11.31
CA HIS A 146 3.13 -2.62 9.91
C HIS A 146 2.75 -3.98 9.35
N ASN A 147 1.79 -3.99 8.45
CA ASN A 147 1.23 -5.20 7.86
C ASN A 147 1.31 -5.12 6.33
N CYS A 148 1.56 -6.24 5.67
CA CYS A 148 1.48 -6.37 4.22
C CYS A 148 1.17 -7.81 3.80
N VAL A 149 0.89 -8.03 2.52
CA VAL A 149 0.81 -9.36 1.93
C VAL A 149 2.21 -9.78 1.47
N VAL A 150 2.60 -11.02 1.73
CA VAL A 150 3.75 -11.65 1.11
C VAL A 150 3.28 -12.81 0.23
N ILE A 151 3.83 -12.89 -0.97
CA ILE A 151 3.57 -13.96 -1.94
C ILE A 151 4.86 -14.72 -2.24
N THR A 152 4.81 -16.06 -2.19
CA THR A 152 5.91 -16.94 -2.59
C THR A 152 5.46 -17.87 -3.70
N ALA A 153 6.38 -18.47 -4.45
CA ALA A 153 6.03 -19.67 -5.18
C ALA A 153 5.63 -20.78 -4.21
N SER A 154 4.70 -21.65 -4.60
CA SER A 154 4.23 -22.76 -3.77
C SER A 154 5.41 -23.62 -3.29
N GLY A 155 5.43 -23.95 -1.99
CA GLY A 155 6.49 -24.71 -1.35
C GLY A 155 7.79 -23.96 -1.08
N GLN A 156 7.90 -22.68 -1.45
CA GLN A 156 9.07 -21.87 -1.11
C GLN A 156 8.90 -21.19 0.26
N PRO A 157 10.00 -21.01 1.01
CA PRO A 157 9.95 -20.38 2.31
C PRO A 157 9.57 -18.89 2.20
N PHE A 158 8.95 -18.38 3.24
CA PHE A 158 8.49 -16.97 3.37
C PHE A 158 9.58 -15.96 3.00
N SER A 159 10.82 -16.18 3.42
CA SER A 159 11.95 -15.28 3.15
C SER A 159 12.30 -15.12 1.67
N LYS A 160 11.85 -16.06 0.83
CA LYS A 160 12.03 -16.01 -0.64
C LYS A 160 10.89 -15.28 -1.36
N GLY A 161 9.89 -14.81 -0.61
CA GLY A 161 8.74 -14.11 -1.18
C GLY A 161 9.00 -12.67 -1.58
N ILE A 162 7.99 -12.11 -2.24
CA ILE A 162 7.85 -10.68 -2.54
C ILE A 162 6.75 -10.12 -1.63
N LEU A 163 7.05 -9.03 -0.91
CA LEU A 163 6.03 -8.28 -0.19
C LEU A 163 5.26 -7.36 -1.15
N LEU A 164 3.97 -7.22 -0.90
CA LEU A 164 3.02 -6.39 -1.63
C LEU A 164 2.37 -5.44 -0.62
N ASP A 165 2.77 -4.17 -0.64
CA ASP A 165 2.39 -3.16 0.35
C ASP A 165 1.68 -1.98 -0.31
N PRO A 166 0.35 -1.96 -0.33
CA PRO A 166 -0.42 -0.87 -0.90
C PRO A 166 -0.44 0.39 -0.03
N TRP A 167 -0.24 0.26 1.30
CA TRP A 167 -0.30 1.37 2.23
C TRP A 167 0.89 2.31 2.10
N ARG A 168 2.12 1.77 2.00
CA ARG A 168 3.39 2.52 2.06
C ARG A 168 3.46 3.68 1.06
N ASN A 169 2.98 3.46 -0.17
CA ASN A 169 2.93 4.48 -1.21
C ASN A 169 1.49 4.92 -1.54
N SER A 170 0.60 4.89 -0.53
CA SER A 170 -0.72 5.51 -0.63
C SER A 170 -1.56 5.02 -1.82
N GLY A 171 -1.64 3.71 -2.01
CA GLY A 171 -2.38 3.07 -3.10
C GLY A 171 -1.57 2.90 -4.39
N ASN A 172 -0.34 3.40 -4.46
CA ASN A 172 0.60 3.04 -5.49
C ASN A 172 1.45 1.87 -5.00
N LEU A 173 1.02 0.63 -5.30
CA LEU A 173 1.63 -0.57 -4.77
C LEU A 173 3.16 -0.48 -4.67
N TYR A 174 3.70 -0.67 -3.48
CA TYR A 174 5.11 -0.93 -3.24
C TYR A 174 5.33 -2.43 -3.16
N TRP A 175 6.41 -2.93 -3.76
CA TRP A 175 6.81 -4.33 -3.64
C TRP A 175 8.33 -4.46 -3.68
N THR A 176 8.84 -5.48 -3.01
CA THR A 176 10.26 -5.84 -2.99
C THR A 176 10.41 -7.27 -2.45
N PRO A 177 11.51 -7.98 -2.73
CA PRO A 177 11.82 -9.21 -2.02
C PRO A 177 11.88 -9.00 -0.49
N VAL A 178 11.29 -9.91 0.28
CA VAL A 178 11.23 -9.84 1.75
C VAL A 178 12.61 -9.55 2.37
N VAL A 179 13.63 -10.25 1.89
CA VAL A 179 15.01 -10.11 2.41
C VAL A 179 15.69 -8.80 2.07
N LYS A 180 15.13 -8.01 1.16
CA LYS A 180 15.66 -6.68 0.76
C LYS A 180 14.95 -5.53 1.47
N ASP A 181 13.84 -5.79 2.16
CA ASP A 181 13.15 -4.77 2.95
C ASP A 181 13.80 -4.64 4.34
N GLY A 182 13.89 -3.43 4.84
CA GLY A 182 14.51 -3.16 6.15
C GLY A 182 13.62 -3.47 7.37
N TYR A 183 12.41 -4.00 7.17
CA TYR A 183 11.50 -4.34 8.26
C TYR A 183 11.68 -5.80 8.68
N PRO A 184 11.61 -6.11 9.99
CA PRO A 184 11.69 -7.47 10.50
C PRO A 184 10.37 -8.21 10.31
N TRP A 185 10.13 -8.66 9.08
CA TRP A 185 8.89 -9.32 8.71
C TRP A 185 8.78 -10.73 9.30
N GLU A 186 7.64 -11.02 9.89
CA GLU A 186 7.24 -12.33 10.35
C GLU A 186 5.85 -12.71 9.85
N ILE A 187 5.55 -14.01 9.82
CA ILE A 187 4.23 -14.50 9.41
C ILE A 187 3.25 -14.29 10.56
N LEU A 188 2.13 -13.63 10.29
CA LEU A 188 0.99 -13.62 11.17
C LEU A 188 0.16 -14.89 10.91
N SER A 189 -0.02 -15.74 11.93
CA SER A 189 -0.77 -16.98 11.76
C SER A 189 -2.27 -16.72 11.52
N PRO A 190 -2.99 -17.58 10.76
CA PRO A 190 -4.42 -17.41 10.50
C PRO A 190 -5.30 -17.27 11.75
N ALA A 191 -4.89 -17.89 12.87
CA ALA A 191 -5.59 -17.76 14.15
C ALA A 191 -5.46 -16.35 14.80
N GLN A 192 -4.68 -15.46 14.20
CA GLN A 192 -4.33 -14.13 14.71
C GLN A 192 -4.81 -13.00 13.78
N TRP A 193 -5.57 -13.35 12.73
CA TRP A 193 -6.15 -12.40 11.74
C TRP A 193 -7.46 -11.84 12.25
#